data_bc651ae6c8dadb7d66b9f18e252cbeb8
#
_entry.id   bc651ae6c8dadb7d66b9f18e252cbeb8
#
_cell.length_a   1.000
_cell.length_b   1.000
_cell.length_c   1.000
_cell.angle_alpha   90.00
_cell.angle_beta   90.00
_cell.angle_gamma   90.00
#
_symmetry.space_group_name_H-M   'P 1'
#
loop_
_entity.id
_entity.type
_entity.pdbx_description
1 polymer ?
#
loop_
_entity_poly.entity_id
_entity_poly.type
_entity_poly.pdbx_seq_one_letter_code
_entity_poly.pdbx_strand_id
1 'polypeptide(L)'
;MSNRSFRSDERAIEGLPIRLVIALVVGVAALSMMMTILDGVGSVGETEITYEYDEVTHQLGDNVDTTMEVVDENGNEMTDTTVIITSGTAQMDGTVSESTGSDSNEISLDIDSSDISLRQGQDVGTLEVKIIPPSNSDHVDNEENPEIVIHR
;
A
#
# COMPACT_ATOMS: atom_id res chain seq x y z
N MET A 1 -44.96 67.48 10.24
CA MET A 1 -43.60 66.90 10.13
C MET A 1 -43.56 65.64 10.99
N SER A 2 -43.58 64.53 10.39
CA SER A 2 -43.69 63.22 11.07
C SER A 2 -42.25 62.77 11.45
N ASN A 3 -41.95 62.80 12.74
CA ASN A 3 -40.73 62.18 13.28
C ASN A 3 -40.93 60.60 13.23
N ARG A 4 -40.44 59.99 12.19
CA ARG A 4 -40.24 58.55 12.18
C ARG A 4 -39.08 58.22 13.12
N SER A 5 -39.49 57.71 14.28
CA SER A 5 -38.54 57.20 15.28
C SER A 5 -37.77 56.00 14.74
N PHE A 6 -36.46 56.12 14.64
CA PHE A 6 -35.54 55.04 14.30
C PHE A 6 -35.40 53.98 15.40
N ARG A 7 -36.35 53.96 16.38
CA ARG A 7 -36.31 53.01 17.51
C ARG A 7 -36.98 51.63 17.22
N SER A 8 -37.40 51.37 15.98
CA SER A 8 -38.11 50.12 15.64
C SER A 8 -37.20 49.08 15.00
N ASP A 9 -35.90 49.32 14.95
CA ASP A 9 -34.98 48.41 14.24
C ASP A 9 -34.20 47.46 15.15
N GLU A 10 -34.58 47.37 16.42
CA GLU A 10 -33.95 46.41 17.38
C GLU A 10 -34.19 44.95 16.98
N ARG A 11 -35.28 44.66 16.26
CA ARG A 11 -35.57 43.28 15.74
C ARG A 11 -34.61 42.85 14.62
N ALA A 12 -34.07 43.79 13.87
CA ALA A 12 -33.09 43.47 12.82
C ALA A 12 -31.72 43.15 13.41
N ILE A 13 -31.37 43.78 14.53
CA ILE A 13 -30.11 43.59 15.21
C ILE A 13 -30.10 42.28 16.03
N GLU A 14 -31.22 41.91 16.64
CA GLU A 14 -31.32 40.63 17.37
C GLU A 14 -31.32 39.40 16.46
N GLY A 15 -31.78 39.50 15.22
CA GLY A 15 -31.79 38.37 14.25
C GLY A 15 -30.42 38.06 13.65
N LEU A 16 -29.47 38.99 13.63
CA LEU A 16 -28.14 38.80 13.07
C LEU A 16 -27.29 37.80 13.87
N PRO A 17 -27.19 37.87 15.23
CA PRO A 17 -26.42 36.93 16.01
C PRO A 17 -26.94 35.49 15.87
N ILE A 18 -28.26 35.29 15.83
CA ILE A 18 -28.89 33.96 15.70
C ILE A 18 -28.58 33.36 14.33
N ARG A 19 -28.64 34.17 13.27
CA ARG A 19 -28.31 33.69 11.92
C ARG A 19 -26.84 33.34 11.79
N LEU A 20 -25.94 34.09 12.42
CA LEU A 20 -24.51 33.78 12.46
C LEU A 20 -24.24 32.45 13.23
N VAL A 21 -24.92 32.24 14.37
CA VAL A 21 -24.77 31.01 15.14
C VAL A 21 -25.30 29.81 14.35
N ILE A 22 -26.44 29.95 13.69
CA ILE A 22 -27.00 28.88 12.84
C ILE A 22 -26.03 28.58 11.69
N ALA A 23 -25.50 29.60 11.02
CA ALA A 23 -24.54 29.42 9.93
C ALA A 23 -23.25 28.73 10.41
N LEU A 24 -22.76 29.11 11.61
CA LEU A 24 -21.60 28.48 12.23
C LEU A 24 -21.86 27.01 12.54
N VAL A 25 -22.98 26.69 13.18
CA VAL A 25 -23.33 25.30 13.54
C VAL A 25 -23.51 24.45 12.29
N VAL A 26 -24.22 24.96 11.27
CA VAL A 26 -24.38 24.25 10.00
C VAL A 26 -23.03 24.07 9.29
N GLY A 27 -22.18 25.10 9.31
CA GLY A 27 -20.82 25.04 8.72
C GLY A 27 -19.94 24.00 9.41
N VAL A 28 -19.94 23.93 10.74
CA VAL A 28 -19.18 22.93 11.51
C VAL A 28 -19.74 21.53 11.28
N ALA A 29 -21.08 21.38 11.26
CA ALA A 29 -21.71 20.09 10.98
C ALA A 29 -21.38 19.59 9.56
N ALA A 30 -21.42 20.47 8.56
CA ALA A 30 -21.07 20.15 7.19
C ALA A 30 -19.59 19.77 7.07
N LEU A 31 -18.69 20.48 7.75
CA LEU A 31 -17.26 20.17 7.78
C LEU A 31 -16.99 18.82 8.44
N SER A 32 -17.67 18.53 9.56
CA SER A 32 -17.55 17.24 10.25
C SER A 32 -18.02 16.08 9.37
N MET A 33 -19.12 16.27 8.64
CA MET A 33 -19.62 15.27 7.71
C MET A 33 -18.66 15.05 6.52
N MET A 34 -18.05 16.13 6.04
CA MET A 34 -17.04 16.06 4.97
C MET A 34 -15.78 15.35 5.42
N MET A 35 -15.32 15.58 6.66
CA MET A 35 -14.19 14.86 7.25
C MET A 35 -14.48 13.36 7.40
N THR A 36 -15.69 13.01 7.86
CA THR A 36 -16.10 11.60 7.97
C THR A 36 -16.13 10.89 6.61
N ILE A 37 -16.56 11.61 5.56
CA ILE A 37 -16.55 11.06 4.19
C ILE A 37 -15.10 10.89 3.70
N LEU A 38 -14.20 11.84 3.97
CA LEU A 38 -12.79 11.75 3.58
C LEU A 38 -12.07 10.62 4.30
N ASP A 39 -12.33 10.40 5.59
CA ASP A 39 -11.80 9.24 6.32
C ASP A 39 -12.32 7.91 5.75
N GLY A 40 -13.57 7.87 5.28
CA GLY A 40 -14.15 6.66 4.67
C GLY A 40 -13.67 6.41 3.23
N VAL A 41 -13.22 7.43 2.51
CA VAL A 41 -12.70 7.29 1.14
C VAL A 41 -11.26 6.77 1.14
N GLY A 42 -10.50 7.02 2.20
CA GLY A 42 -9.14 6.47 2.35
C GLY A 42 -9.10 4.94 2.54
N SER A 43 -10.24 4.31 2.87
CA SER A 43 -10.35 2.84 3.04
C SER A 43 -11.06 2.11 1.88
N VAL A 44 -11.37 2.80 0.79
CA VAL A 44 -12.06 2.23 -0.39
C VAL A 44 -11.07 2.04 -1.56
N GLY A 45 -9.78 2.31 -1.37
CA GLY A 45 -8.72 2.04 -2.34
C GLY A 45 -8.15 0.63 -2.14
N GLU A 46 -7.89 -0.06 -3.22
CA GLU A 46 -7.00 -1.22 -3.21
C GLU A 46 -5.63 -0.77 -2.69
N THR A 47 -5.06 -1.51 -1.74
CA THR A 47 -3.75 -1.22 -1.14
C THR A 47 -2.73 -2.13 -1.79
N GLU A 48 -1.67 -1.56 -2.33
CA GLU A 48 -0.61 -2.31 -2.97
C GLU A 48 0.23 -3.06 -1.93
N ILE A 49 0.62 -4.29 -2.27
CA ILE A 49 1.53 -5.11 -1.48
C ILE A 49 2.89 -5.12 -2.14
N THR A 50 3.92 -5.05 -1.34
CA THR A 50 5.30 -5.22 -1.75
C THR A 50 6.06 -6.04 -0.72
N TYR A 51 7.37 -6.14 -0.86
CA TYR A 51 8.20 -6.79 0.13
C TYR A 51 9.51 -6.04 0.33
N GLU A 52 10.07 -6.21 1.51
CA GLU A 52 11.40 -5.78 1.87
C GLU A 52 12.30 -7.02 2.05
N TYR A 53 13.58 -6.90 1.75
CA TYR A 53 14.52 -7.99 1.88
C TYR A 53 15.92 -7.50 2.28
N ASP A 54 16.66 -8.37 2.95
CA ASP A 54 17.98 -8.05 3.46
C ASP A 54 19.04 -7.98 2.34
N GLU A 55 18.96 -8.86 1.34
CA GLU A 55 19.92 -8.95 0.26
C GLU A 55 19.27 -9.07 -1.12
N VAL A 56 19.51 -8.09 -1.96
CA VAL A 56 18.92 -7.92 -3.31
C VAL A 56 19.70 -8.67 -4.38
N THR A 57 20.99 -8.91 -4.15
CA THR A 57 21.96 -9.26 -5.20
C THR A 57 22.71 -10.52 -4.82
N HIS A 58 22.60 -11.54 -5.66
CA HIS A 58 23.24 -12.84 -5.45
C HIS A 58 24.19 -13.18 -6.59
N GLN A 59 25.28 -13.87 -6.27
CA GLN A 59 26.25 -14.30 -7.27
C GLN A 59 25.80 -15.60 -7.91
N LEU A 60 25.95 -15.73 -9.22
CA LEU A 60 25.65 -16.96 -9.94
C LEU A 60 26.58 -18.10 -9.44
N GLY A 61 25.97 -19.19 -9.03
CA GLY A 61 26.66 -20.34 -8.45
C GLY A 61 26.52 -20.42 -6.94
N ASP A 62 26.06 -19.36 -6.28
CA ASP A 62 25.65 -19.38 -4.87
C ASP A 62 24.13 -19.60 -4.78
N ASN A 63 23.68 -20.23 -3.72
CA ASN A 63 22.25 -20.34 -3.45
C ASN A 63 21.67 -18.95 -3.14
N VAL A 64 20.44 -18.73 -3.56
CA VAL A 64 19.68 -17.53 -3.12
C VAL A 64 19.03 -17.86 -1.78
N ASP A 65 19.71 -17.50 -0.71
CA ASP A 65 19.25 -17.68 0.68
C ASP A 65 19.01 -16.27 1.27
N THR A 66 17.76 -15.86 1.35
CA THR A 66 17.39 -14.53 1.85
C THR A 66 16.06 -14.58 2.58
N THR A 67 15.87 -13.64 3.49
CA THR A 67 14.59 -13.44 4.16
C THR A 67 13.86 -12.25 3.52
N MET A 68 12.60 -12.45 3.24
CA MET A 68 11.69 -11.43 2.72
C MET A 68 10.62 -11.11 3.74
N GLU A 69 10.34 -9.85 3.94
CA GLU A 69 9.23 -9.37 4.76
C GLU A 69 8.15 -8.77 3.85
N VAL A 70 6.95 -9.35 3.88
CA VAL A 70 5.84 -8.86 3.06
C VAL A 70 5.12 -7.74 3.81
N VAL A 71 4.98 -6.60 3.16
CA VAL A 71 4.38 -5.39 3.72
C VAL A 71 3.42 -4.74 2.71
N ASP A 72 2.51 -3.92 3.20
CA ASP A 72 1.71 -3.05 2.33
C ASP A 72 2.46 -1.73 2.03
N GLU A 73 1.91 -0.89 1.16
CA GLU A 73 2.46 0.44 0.81
C GLU A 73 2.59 1.39 2.02
N ASN A 74 1.90 1.10 3.13
CA ASN A 74 1.95 1.87 4.36
C ASN A 74 2.96 1.29 5.38
N GLY A 75 3.63 0.17 5.03
CA GLY A 75 4.57 -0.54 5.88
C GLY A 75 3.91 -1.44 6.95
N ASN A 76 2.65 -1.81 6.77
CA ASN A 76 2.01 -2.78 7.65
C ASN A 76 2.38 -4.20 7.23
N GLU A 77 2.64 -5.05 8.23
CA GLU A 77 2.97 -6.45 8.04
C GLU A 77 1.80 -7.23 7.40
N MET A 78 2.12 -8.04 6.37
CA MET A 78 1.14 -8.84 5.64
C MET A 78 1.33 -10.32 5.91
N THR A 79 0.34 -10.94 6.54
CA THR A 79 0.29 -12.39 6.82
C THR A 79 -0.62 -13.12 5.83
N ASP A 80 -0.59 -14.44 5.83
CA ASP A 80 -1.37 -15.30 4.91
C ASP A 80 -1.19 -14.96 3.43
N THR A 81 -0.01 -14.46 3.07
CA THR A 81 0.36 -14.03 1.72
C THR A 81 1.25 -15.07 1.06
N THR A 82 1.10 -15.29 -0.23
CA THR A 82 1.94 -16.21 -1.00
C THR A 82 2.84 -15.42 -1.94
N VAL A 83 4.15 -15.69 -1.87
CA VAL A 83 5.15 -15.12 -2.79
C VAL A 83 5.55 -16.18 -3.79
N ILE A 84 5.54 -15.83 -5.06
CA ILE A 84 5.91 -16.69 -6.19
C ILE A 84 7.11 -16.07 -6.89
N ILE A 85 8.16 -16.88 -7.10
CA ILE A 85 9.37 -16.46 -7.80
C ILE A 85 9.48 -17.26 -9.08
N THR A 86 9.70 -16.54 -10.16
CA THR A 86 9.81 -17.11 -11.52
C THR A 86 11.00 -16.56 -12.28
N SER A 87 11.30 -17.15 -13.42
CA SER A 87 12.28 -16.59 -14.35
C SER A 87 11.90 -15.20 -14.79
N GLY A 88 12.85 -14.27 -14.70
CA GLY A 88 12.79 -12.97 -15.34
C GLY A 88 13.75 -12.93 -16.53
N THR A 89 14.76 -12.08 -16.47
CA THR A 89 15.85 -12.07 -17.47
C THR A 89 16.89 -13.17 -17.21
N ALA A 90 17.06 -13.60 -15.95
CA ALA A 90 17.72 -14.86 -15.62
C ALA A 90 16.76 -16.03 -15.87
N GLN A 91 17.32 -17.20 -16.15
CA GLN A 91 16.55 -18.44 -16.29
C GLN A 91 16.54 -19.17 -14.95
N MET A 92 15.38 -19.63 -14.54
CA MET A 92 15.21 -20.51 -13.38
C MET A 92 14.47 -21.77 -13.80
N ASP A 93 14.90 -22.91 -13.33
CA ASP A 93 14.23 -24.19 -13.58
C ASP A 93 13.13 -24.39 -12.55
N GLY A 94 11.89 -24.25 -13.00
CA GLY A 94 10.71 -24.33 -12.14
C GLY A 94 10.24 -22.98 -11.62
N THR A 95 9.50 -23.03 -10.52
CA THR A 95 8.90 -21.90 -9.81
C THR A 95 8.99 -22.16 -8.32
N VAL A 96 9.42 -21.19 -7.56
CA VAL A 96 9.42 -21.26 -6.10
C VAL A 96 8.17 -20.54 -5.59
N SER A 97 7.49 -21.14 -4.63
CA SER A 97 6.29 -20.57 -4.02
C SER A 97 6.36 -20.82 -2.52
N GLU A 98 6.43 -19.72 -1.77
CA GLU A 98 6.47 -19.72 -0.33
C GLU A 98 5.34 -18.85 0.22
N SER A 99 4.88 -19.16 1.42
CA SER A 99 3.80 -18.41 2.06
C SER A 99 4.22 -17.91 3.43
N THR A 100 3.82 -16.69 3.74
CA THR A 100 3.88 -16.16 5.11
C THR A 100 2.93 -16.96 5.98
N GLY A 101 3.26 -17.07 7.25
CA GLY A 101 2.35 -17.70 8.21
C GLY A 101 1.18 -16.78 8.57
N SER A 102 0.29 -17.29 9.44
CA SER A 102 -0.78 -16.48 10.03
C SER A 102 -0.28 -15.47 11.09
N ASP A 103 0.90 -15.70 11.63
CA ASP A 103 1.49 -14.95 12.72
C ASP A 103 2.81 -14.25 12.36
N SER A 104 3.22 -14.32 11.10
CA SER A 104 4.47 -13.72 10.59
C SER A 104 4.30 -13.25 9.16
N ASN A 105 4.93 -12.14 8.82
CA ASN A 105 5.06 -11.62 7.47
C ASN A 105 6.38 -12.03 6.79
N GLU A 106 7.20 -12.82 7.47
CA GLU A 106 8.50 -13.26 6.98
C GLU A 106 8.41 -14.57 6.18
N ILE A 107 9.22 -14.64 5.12
CA ILE A 107 9.45 -15.82 4.29
C ILE A 107 10.95 -16.05 4.20
N SER A 108 11.40 -17.27 4.46
CA SER A 108 12.74 -17.72 4.12
C SER A 108 12.73 -18.28 2.70
N LEU A 109 13.47 -17.64 1.82
CA LEU A 109 13.66 -18.06 0.46
C LEU A 109 14.99 -18.83 0.34
N ASP A 110 14.94 -20.06 -0.17
CA ASP A 110 16.10 -20.88 -0.49
C ASP A 110 15.94 -21.43 -1.90
N ILE A 111 16.72 -20.90 -2.86
CA ILE A 111 16.76 -21.38 -4.24
C ILE A 111 18.14 -21.95 -4.52
N ASP A 112 18.19 -23.24 -4.93
CA ASP A 112 19.43 -23.89 -5.27
C ASP A 112 20.12 -23.24 -6.47
N SER A 113 21.40 -23.02 -6.36
CA SER A 113 22.22 -22.39 -7.42
C SER A 113 22.17 -23.16 -8.74
N SER A 114 21.91 -24.47 -8.71
CA SER A 114 21.81 -25.30 -9.90
C SER A 114 20.56 -25.03 -10.73
N ASP A 115 19.54 -24.43 -10.12
CA ASP A 115 18.27 -24.08 -10.77
C ASP A 115 18.31 -22.71 -11.46
N ILE A 116 19.39 -21.93 -11.22
CA ILE A 116 19.53 -20.58 -11.76
C ILE A 116 20.62 -20.57 -12.83
N SER A 117 20.35 -19.95 -13.97
CA SER A 117 21.32 -19.78 -15.04
C SER A 117 21.18 -18.45 -15.77
N LEU A 118 22.28 -17.90 -16.24
CA LEU A 118 22.32 -16.73 -17.10
C LEU A 118 22.56 -17.16 -18.55
N ARG A 119 21.95 -16.45 -19.48
CA ARG A 119 22.14 -16.69 -20.91
C ARG A 119 23.60 -16.42 -21.32
N GLN A 120 23.99 -17.01 -22.43
CA GLN A 120 25.33 -16.82 -22.97
C GLN A 120 25.61 -15.33 -23.26
N GLY A 121 26.64 -14.77 -22.64
CA GLY A 121 26.99 -13.34 -22.76
C GLY A 121 26.22 -12.39 -21.86
N GLN A 122 25.41 -12.93 -20.94
CA GLN A 122 24.70 -12.18 -19.94
C GLN A 122 25.53 -12.17 -18.64
N ASP A 123 25.80 -10.99 -18.10
CA ASP A 123 26.55 -10.83 -16.84
C ASP A 123 25.63 -10.58 -15.64
N VAL A 124 24.41 -10.08 -15.89
CA VAL A 124 23.39 -9.80 -14.87
C VAL A 124 22.05 -10.25 -15.38
N GLY A 125 21.28 -10.90 -14.55
CA GLY A 125 19.88 -11.26 -14.80
C GLY A 125 19.04 -11.05 -13.57
N THR A 126 17.72 -11.19 -13.73
CA THR A 126 16.75 -10.96 -12.67
C THR A 126 15.77 -12.11 -12.57
N LEU A 127 15.28 -12.39 -11.36
CA LEU A 127 14.14 -13.25 -11.11
C LEU A 127 12.95 -12.36 -10.75
N GLU A 128 11.79 -12.65 -11.31
CA GLU A 128 10.56 -11.93 -11.05
C GLU A 128 9.90 -12.44 -9.78
N VAL A 129 9.39 -11.52 -8.99
CA VAL A 129 8.65 -11.80 -7.75
C VAL A 129 7.21 -11.32 -7.90
N LYS A 130 6.28 -12.21 -7.63
CA LYS A 130 4.85 -11.93 -7.61
C LYS A 130 4.27 -12.27 -6.26
N ILE A 131 3.42 -11.40 -5.73
CA ILE A 131 2.77 -11.57 -4.44
C ILE A 131 1.28 -11.84 -4.65
N ILE A 132 0.76 -12.84 -3.97
CA ILE A 132 -0.68 -13.14 -3.96
C ILE A 132 -1.20 -12.79 -2.57
N PRO A 133 -2.01 -11.72 -2.47
CA PRO A 133 -2.59 -11.32 -1.20
C PRO A 133 -3.62 -12.33 -0.68
N PRO A 134 -3.98 -12.26 0.62
CA PRO A 134 -5.05 -13.07 1.18
C PRO A 134 -6.38 -12.84 0.46
N SER A 135 -7.15 -13.90 0.22
CA SER A 135 -8.37 -13.86 -0.60
C SER A 135 -9.49 -12.95 -0.07
N ASN A 136 -9.42 -12.52 1.18
CA ASN A 136 -10.44 -11.70 1.85
C ASN A 136 -9.90 -10.31 2.25
N SER A 137 -8.84 -9.86 1.60
CA SER A 137 -8.26 -8.54 1.83
C SER A 137 -8.54 -7.61 0.65
N ASP A 138 -8.50 -6.30 0.91
CA ASP A 138 -8.57 -5.26 -0.11
C ASP A 138 -7.18 -4.96 -0.70
N HIS A 139 -6.22 -5.89 -0.53
CA HIS A 139 -4.85 -5.77 -1.02
C HIS A 139 -4.72 -6.37 -2.41
N VAL A 140 -3.86 -5.77 -3.21
CA VAL A 140 -3.57 -6.16 -4.59
C VAL A 140 -2.06 -6.12 -4.85
N ASP A 141 -1.63 -6.83 -5.88
CA ASP A 141 -0.27 -6.82 -6.43
C ASP A 141 -0.39 -6.45 -7.92
N ASN A 142 -0.57 -5.16 -8.19
CA ASN A 142 -0.74 -4.61 -9.54
C ASN A 142 0.51 -3.89 -10.04
N GLU A 143 1.38 -3.45 -9.13
CA GLU A 143 2.64 -2.83 -9.47
C GLU A 143 3.75 -3.89 -9.60
N GLU A 144 4.80 -3.55 -10.35
CA GLU A 144 5.96 -4.42 -10.46
C GLU A 144 6.74 -4.44 -9.14
N ASN A 145 6.91 -5.63 -8.58
CA ASN A 145 7.71 -5.82 -7.38
C ASN A 145 9.22 -5.68 -7.69
N PRO A 146 10.05 -5.32 -6.69
CA PRO A 146 11.49 -5.38 -6.83
C PRO A 146 11.94 -6.79 -7.27
N GLU A 147 12.87 -6.87 -8.21
CA GLU A 147 13.39 -8.14 -8.72
C GLU A 147 14.63 -8.59 -7.94
N ILE A 148 14.82 -9.91 -7.84
CA ILE A 148 16.06 -10.48 -7.30
C ILE A 148 17.12 -10.46 -8.40
N VAL A 149 18.26 -9.84 -8.12
CA VAL A 149 19.36 -9.67 -9.08
C VAL A 149 20.37 -10.79 -8.95
N ILE A 150 20.65 -11.48 -10.06
CA ILE A 150 21.68 -12.49 -10.17
C ILE A 150 22.80 -11.95 -11.05
N HIS A 151 24.03 -11.93 -10.54
CA HIS A 151 25.19 -11.47 -11.28
C HIS A 151 26.30 -12.55 -11.33
N ARG A 152 27.14 -12.44 -12.35
CA ARG A 152 28.26 -13.36 -12.58
C ARG A 152 29.49 -12.98 -11.78
#